data_3f99e5135dd74fa7bb014357ab514545
#
_entry.id   3f99e5135dd74fa7bb014357ab514545
#
_cell.length_a   1.000
_cell.length_b   1.000
_cell.length_c   1.000
_cell.angle_alpha   90.00
_cell.angle_beta   90.00
_cell.angle_gamma   90.00
#
_symmetry.space_group_name_H-M   'P 1'
#
loop_
_entity.id
_entity.type
_entity.pdbx_description
1 polymer ?
#
loop_
_entity_poly.entity_id
_entity_poly.type
_entity_poly.pdbx_seq_one_letter_code
_entity_poly.pdbx_strand_id
1 'polypeptide(L)' 'MKVGDLVIATEDGYAFDKGDIGLLVDIDRGPPDKEYRPLYFVQWNGRPSASPYAHDVNGKYIETFYSM' A
#
# COMPACT_ATOMS: atom_id res chain seq x y z
N MET A 1 -10.87 -1.09 1.30
CA MET A 1 -9.48 -1.59 1.50
C MET A 1 -9.20 -1.68 2.97
N LYS A 2 -8.65 -2.78 3.42
CA LYS A 2 -8.38 -3.04 4.84
C LYS A 2 -7.08 -3.82 4.99
N VAL A 3 -6.49 -3.78 6.16
CA VAL A 3 -5.28 -4.55 6.49
C VAL A 3 -5.54 -6.04 6.24
N GLY A 4 -4.62 -6.69 5.56
CA GLY A 4 -4.75 -8.08 5.13
C GLY A 4 -5.19 -8.27 3.68
N ASP A 5 -5.67 -7.20 3.04
CA ASP A 5 -6.04 -7.26 1.63
C ASP A 5 -4.80 -7.33 0.74
N LEU A 6 -4.92 -8.05 -0.36
CA LEU A 6 -3.95 -7.94 -1.44
C LEU A 6 -4.31 -6.75 -2.32
N VAL A 7 -3.30 -5.98 -2.69
CA VAL A 7 -3.46 -4.79 -3.51
C VAL A 7 -2.58 -4.89 -4.76
N ILE A 8 -3.01 -4.20 -5.81
CA ILE A 8 -2.25 -4.11 -7.05
C ILE A 8 -1.94 -2.65 -7.35
N ALA A 9 -0.73 -2.38 -7.81
CA ALA A 9 -0.35 -1.05 -8.23
C ALA A 9 -1.01 -0.70 -9.57
N THR A 10 -1.70 0.44 -9.62
CA THR A 10 -2.38 0.91 -10.82
C THR A 10 -1.50 1.85 -11.64
N GLU A 11 -0.43 2.34 -11.06
CA GLU A 11 0.54 3.23 -11.69
C GLU A 11 1.94 2.95 -11.17
N ASP A 12 2.95 3.39 -11.91
CA ASP A 12 4.33 3.33 -11.42
C ASP A 12 4.52 4.28 -10.25
N GLY A 13 5.23 3.82 -9.24
CA GLY A 13 5.57 4.59 -8.06
C GLY A 13 7.05 4.52 -7.73
N TYR A 14 7.42 5.11 -6.60
CA TYR A 14 8.81 5.20 -6.20
C TYR A 14 9.43 3.83 -5.86
N ALA A 15 8.67 2.97 -5.21
CA ALA A 15 9.16 1.68 -4.73
C ALA A 15 8.45 0.49 -5.40
N PHE A 16 7.65 0.73 -6.43
CA PHE A 16 6.84 -0.30 -7.08
C PHE A 16 6.55 0.10 -8.53
N ASP A 17 6.21 -0.88 -9.34
CA ASP A 17 5.81 -0.67 -10.74
C ASP A 17 4.34 -1.04 -10.92
N LYS A 18 3.71 -0.45 -11.91
CA LYS A 18 2.34 -0.80 -12.29
C LYS A 18 2.22 -2.31 -12.50
N GLY A 19 1.22 -2.90 -11.87
CA GLY A 19 0.99 -4.35 -11.92
C GLY A 19 1.62 -5.13 -10.78
N ASP A 20 2.46 -4.50 -9.96
CA ASP A 20 2.99 -5.17 -8.77
C ASP A 20 1.88 -5.47 -7.79
N ILE A 21 1.97 -6.63 -7.15
CA ILE A 21 1.02 -7.06 -6.12
C ILE A 21 1.72 -7.02 -4.77
N GLY A 22 1.00 -6.54 -3.77
CA GLY A 22 1.51 -6.48 -2.42
C GLY A 22 0.45 -6.80 -1.39
N LEU A 23 0.90 -6.93 -0.15
CA LEU A 23 0.04 -7.15 1.01
C LEU A 23 -0.08 -5.84 1.79
N LEU A 24 -1.31 -5.41 2.02
CA LEU A 24 -1.59 -4.23 2.84
C LEU A 24 -1.41 -4.61 4.31
N VAL A 25 -0.38 -4.05 4.95
CA VAL A 25 0.00 -4.43 6.32
C VAL A 25 -0.40 -3.39 7.35
N ASP A 26 -0.62 -2.14 6.94
CA ASP A 26 -1.05 -1.09 7.86
C ASP A 26 -1.68 0.07 7.09
N ILE A 27 -2.49 0.87 7.80
CA ILE A 27 -3.10 2.08 7.25
C ILE A 27 -2.92 3.19 8.28
N ASP A 28 -2.27 4.29 7.90
CA ASP A 28 -2.18 5.47 8.72
C ASP A 28 -3.28 6.44 8.31
N ARG A 29 -4.27 6.61 9.16
CA ARG A 29 -5.44 7.46 8.88
C ARG A 29 -5.27 8.88 9.40
N GLY A 30 -4.18 9.18 10.09
CA GLY A 30 -3.94 10.49 10.66
C GLY A 30 -4.89 10.86 11.80
N PRO A 31 -4.78 12.09 12.32
CA PRO A 31 -5.63 12.55 13.41
C PRO A 31 -7.07 12.77 12.92
N PRO A 32 -8.10 12.46 13.75
CA PRO A 32 -9.49 12.52 13.34
C PRO A 32 -10.04 13.93 13.14
N ASP A 33 -9.36 14.94 13.66
CA ASP A 33 -9.77 16.33 13.61
C ASP A 33 -9.20 17.12 12.42
N LYS A 34 -8.44 16.44 11.54
CA LYS A 34 -7.83 17.08 10.38
C LYS A 34 -8.14 16.29 9.12
N GLU A 35 -8.28 17.01 8.00
CA GLU A 35 -8.30 16.38 6.71
C GLU A 35 -6.94 15.74 6.45
N TYR A 36 -6.92 14.44 6.34
CA TYR A 36 -5.70 13.68 6.16
C TYR A 36 -5.97 12.56 5.17
N ARG A 37 -5.15 12.50 4.14
CA ARG A 37 -5.23 11.40 3.18
C ARG A 37 -4.54 10.18 3.78
N PRO A 38 -5.24 9.03 3.90
CA PRO A 38 -4.62 7.86 4.48
C PRO A 38 -3.40 7.42 3.67
N LEU A 39 -2.36 7.02 4.38
CA LEU A 39 -1.20 6.36 3.80
C LEU A 39 -1.33 4.85 4.02
N TYR A 40 -1.17 4.11 2.96
CA TYR A 40 -1.26 2.65 2.99
C TYR A 40 0.14 2.06 3.00
N PHE A 41 0.42 1.20 3.95
CA PHE A 41 1.72 0.54 4.05
C PHE A 41 1.61 -0.83 3.40
N VAL A 42 2.33 -0.99 2.29
CA VAL A 42 2.24 -2.18 1.45
C VAL A 42 3.58 -2.88 1.39
N GLN A 43 3.57 -4.18 1.65
CA GLN A 43 4.74 -5.03 1.45
C GLN A 43 4.63 -5.66 0.06
N TRP A 44 5.44 -5.19 -0.87
CA TRP A 44 5.37 -5.61 -2.26
C TRP A 44 6.00 -6.98 -2.46
N ASN A 45 5.28 -7.84 -3.18
CA ASN A 45 5.71 -9.19 -3.48
C ASN A 45 6.84 -9.17 -4.53
N GLY A 46 7.83 -10.04 -4.36
CA GLY A 46 8.93 -10.16 -5.33
C GLY A 46 9.98 -9.07 -5.26
N ARG A 47 9.81 -8.09 -4.37
CA ARG A 47 10.84 -7.08 -4.15
C ARG A 47 11.78 -7.54 -3.05
N PRO A 48 13.11 -7.51 -3.27
CA PRO A 48 14.04 -7.75 -2.18
C PRO A 48 13.91 -6.59 -1.19
N SER A 49 13.17 -6.80 -0.13
CA SER A 49 13.13 -5.78 0.89
C SER A 49 14.36 -5.97 1.78
N ALA A 50 15.35 -5.13 1.57
CA ALA A 50 16.44 -4.99 2.51
C ALA A 50 15.98 -4.38 3.83
N SER A 51 14.73 -3.97 3.88
CA SER A 51 14.09 -3.38 5.05
C SER A 51 12.88 -4.21 5.43
N PRO A 52 12.66 -4.48 6.73
CA PRO A 52 11.45 -5.13 7.18
C PRO A 52 10.23 -4.19 7.12
N TYR A 53 10.42 -2.95 6.72
CA TYR A 53 9.35 -1.96 6.69
C TYR A 53 8.64 -1.98 5.35
N ALA A 54 7.31 -1.93 5.42
CA ALA A 54 6.49 -1.73 4.24
C ALA A 54 6.63 -0.28 3.76
N HIS A 55 6.51 -0.08 2.45
CA HIS A 55 6.55 1.25 1.87
C HIS A 55 5.20 1.94 1.99
N ASP A 56 5.21 3.22 2.31
CA ASP A 56 4.01 4.05 2.33
C ASP A 56 3.59 4.40 0.91
N VAL A 57 2.31 4.25 0.63
CA VAL A 57 1.72 4.46 -0.70
C VAL A 57 0.45 5.29 -0.56
N ASN A 58 0.31 6.29 -1.42
CA ASN A 58 -0.96 7.00 -1.55
C ASN A 58 -2.00 6.07 -2.21
N GLY A 59 -3.22 6.07 -1.69
CA GLY A 59 -4.28 5.19 -2.17
C GLY A 59 -4.63 5.34 -3.65
N LYS A 60 -4.28 6.48 -4.28
CA LYS A 60 -4.52 6.66 -5.72
C LYS A 60 -3.64 5.79 -6.62
N TYR A 61 -2.57 5.20 -6.08
CA TYR A 61 -1.65 4.34 -6.84
C TYR A 61 -1.96 2.87 -6.70
N ILE A 62 -2.91 2.50 -5.84
CA ILE A 62 -3.23 1.10 -5.56
C ILE A 62 -4.73 0.87 -5.57
N GLU A 63 -5.12 -0.37 -5.85
CA GLU A 63 -6.50 -0.81 -5.69
C GLU A 63 -6.52 -2.22 -5.10
N THR A 64 -7.67 -2.60 -4.53
CA THR A 64 -7.81 -3.93 -3.97
C THR A 64 -7.78 -4.97 -5.09
N PHE A 65 -6.85 -5.90 -4.98
CA PHE A 65 -6.75 -7.05 -5.88
C PHE A 65 -7.55 -8.23 -5.35
N TYR A 66 -7.43 -8.49 -4.05
CA TYR A 66 -8.18 -9.55 -3.38
C TYR A 66 -8.42 -9.15 -1.93
N SER A 67 -9.67 -9.23 -1.51
CA SER A 67 -10.09 -8.92 -0.15
C SER A 67 -10.42 -10.20 0.60
N MET A 68 -9.84 -10.36 1.76
CA MET A 68 -10.16 -11.48 2.63
C MET A 68 -11.45 -11.25 3.40
#